data_da53d391b1c5d5a308abdeae13970c8a
#
_entry.id   da53d391b1c5d5a308abdeae13970c8a
#
_cell.length_a   1.000
_cell.length_b   1.000
_cell.length_c   1.000
_cell.angle_alpha   90.00
_cell.angle_beta   90.00
_cell.angle_gamma   90.00
#
_symmetry.space_group_name_H-M   'P 1'
#
loop_
_entity.id
_entity.type
_entity.pdbx_description
1 polymer ?
#
loop_
_entity_poly.entity_id
_entity_poly.type
_entity_poly.pdbx_seq_one_letter_code
_entity_poly.pdbx_strand_id
1 'polypeptide(L)'
;FKVQQICLPFKKNYVQICVHIFVLYMNVKIIAHWMIRSMSLSDSWLKSNNGKVRDKVEVVTDRDALSVRISPKGKMVFQYRYRFNGKAKRIDVGTYPLMSLKDARILVQKYKIELDQGKDPLQLKLKREDDYAKQPTVKEICDIWFNTIGINKVACKDDYRAFEIHVYPRVGKRICDDISLQEWSELLVAIVTNART
;
A
#
# COMPACT_ATOMS: atom_id res chain seq x y z
N PHE A 1 66.97 54.63 -3.99
CA PHE A 1 66.84 53.17 -3.91
C PHE A 1 65.47 52.79 -4.44
N LYS A 2 65.42 52.28 -5.72
CA LYS A 2 64.19 51.72 -6.35
C LYS A 2 63.96 50.33 -5.80
N VAL A 3 62.85 50.13 -5.11
CA VAL A 3 62.33 48.79 -4.84
C VAL A 3 61.47 48.37 -6.02
N GLN A 4 62.00 47.49 -6.83
CA GLN A 4 61.28 46.84 -7.92
C GLN A 4 60.21 45.90 -7.32
N GLN A 5 58.97 46.25 -7.58
CA GLN A 5 57.86 45.43 -7.26
C GLN A 5 57.78 44.25 -8.24
N ILE A 6 58.23 43.08 -7.82
CA ILE A 6 58.10 41.84 -8.58
C ILE A 6 56.64 41.41 -8.48
N CYS A 7 55.84 41.80 -9.44
CA CYS A 7 54.50 41.27 -9.65
C CYS A 7 54.61 39.82 -10.12
N LEU A 8 54.46 38.87 -9.26
CA LEU A 8 54.34 37.47 -9.63
C LEU A 8 52.99 37.25 -10.35
N PRO A 9 52.95 36.70 -11.56
CA PRO A 9 51.71 36.45 -12.35
C PRO A 9 50.93 35.23 -11.79
N PHE A 10 51.18 34.81 -10.58
CA PHE A 10 50.72 33.51 -10.02
C PHE A 10 49.32 33.51 -9.41
N LYS A 11 48.70 34.67 -9.16
CA LYS A 11 47.43 34.73 -8.47
C LYS A 11 46.15 34.50 -9.31
N LYS A 12 46.19 34.71 -10.62
CA LYS A 12 45.00 34.55 -11.48
C LYS A 12 44.66 33.10 -11.75
N ASN A 13 45.65 32.20 -11.83
CA ASN A 13 45.38 30.79 -12.14
C ASN A 13 44.78 29.99 -10.95
N TYR A 14 45.15 30.33 -9.71
CA TYR A 14 44.62 29.62 -8.53
C TYR A 14 43.13 29.90 -8.31
N VAL A 15 42.68 31.12 -8.48
CA VAL A 15 41.25 31.47 -8.38
C VAL A 15 40.44 30.76 -9.45
N GLN A 16 40.97 30.72 -10.67
CA GLN A 16 40.32 30.05 -11.82
C GLN A 16 40.24 28.54 -11.59
N ILE A 17 41.29 27.91 -11.05
CA ILE A 17 41.33 26.49 -10.71
C ILE A 17 40.39 26.19 -9.54
N CYS A 18 40.37 27.00 -8.48
CA CYS A 18 39.45 26.86 -7.36
C CYS A 18 37.98 27.00 -7.80
N VAL A 19 37.66 27.95 -8.66
CA VAL A 19 36.30 28.11 -9.23
C VAL A 19 35.92 26.89 -10.08
N HIS A 20 36.86 26.39 -10.90
CA HIS A 20 36.60 25.20 -11.72
C HIS A 20 36.38 23.93 -10.86
N ILE A 21 37.20 23.74 -9.84
CA ILE A 21 37.03 22.61 -8.88
C ILE A 21 35.73 22.75 -8.11
N PHE A 22 35.35 23.97 -7.68
CA PHE A 22 34.11 24.23 -7.00
C PHE A 22 32.86 23.96 -7.90
N VAL A 23 32.93 24.40 -9.17
CA VAL A 23 31.89 24.14 -10.17
C VAL A 23 31.75 22.63 -10.47
N LEU A 24 32.89 21.94 -10.63
CA LEU A 24 32.90 20.48 -10.80
C LEU A 24 32.35 19.77 -9.59
N TYR A 25 32.71 20.18 -8.36
CA TYR A 25 32.20 19.61 -7.11
C TYR A 25 30.68 19.85 -6.95
N MET A 26 30.22 21.05 -7.29
CA MET A 26 28.78 21.36 -7.29
C MET A 26 28.03 20.54 -8.33
N ASN A 27 28.58 20.40 -9.55
CA ASN A 27 27.99 19.58 -10.61
C ASN A 27 27.94 18.09 -10.21
N VAL A 28 29.01 17.56 -9.61
CA VAL A 28 29.03 16.17 -9.12
C VAL A 28 27.97 15.97 -8.01
N LYS A 29 27.82 16.90 -7.07
CA LYS A 29 26.76 16.84 -6.06
C LYS A 29 25.36 16.91 -6.67
N ILE A 30 25.15 17.78 -7.65
CA ILE A 30 23.88 17.93 -8.35
C ILE A 30 23.57 16.66 -9.15
N ILE A 31 24.55 16.12 -9.87
CA ILE A 31 24.42 14.88 -10.66
C ILE A 31 24.18 13.68 -9.71
N ALA A 32 24.94 13.58 -8.62
CA ALA A 32 24.72 12.52 -7.61
C ALA A 32 23.33 12.63 -6.96
N HIS A 33 22.88 13.84 -6.65
CA HIS A 33 21.53 14.08 -6.11
C HIS A 33 20.45 13.76 -7.15
N TRP A 34 20.71 14.04 -8.43
CA TRP A 34 19.81 13.70 -9.54
C TRP A 34 19.79 12.20 -9.83
N MET A 35 20.94 11.51 -9.79
CA MET A 35 21.04 10.05 -9.93
C MET A 35 20.34 9.32 -8.79
N ILE A 36 20.47 9.77 -7.54
CA ILE A 36 19.77 9.18 -6.40
C ILE A 36 18.24 9.33 -6.55
N ARG A 37 17.78 10.38 -7.21
CA ARG A 37 16.36 10.65 -7.43
C ARG A 37 15.73 9.81 -8.56
N SER A 38 16.53 9.20 -9.42
CA SER A 38 16.08 8.38 -10.55
C SER A 38 16.25 6.88 -10.36
N MET A 39 16.72 6.43 -9.18
CA MET A 39 16.79 5.00 -8.87
C MET A 39 15.39 4.46 -8.63
N SER A 40 14.86 3.73 -9.60
CA SER A 40 13.65 2.96 -9.39
C SER A 40 13.88 1.93 -8.27
N LEU A 41 12.90 1.77 -7.39
CA LEU A 41 12.96 0.76 -6.33
C LEU A 41 13.16 -0.64 -6.92
N SER A 42 13.90 -1.48 -6.22
CA SER A 42 14.07 -2.89 -6.54
C SER A 42 13.62 -3.77 -5.38
N ASP A 43 13.18 -4.99 -5.68
CA ASP A 43 12.78 -5.94 -4.64
C ASP A 43 13.94 -6.33 -3.72
N SER A 44 15.16 -6.41 -4.27
CA SER A 44 16.37 -6.65 -3.49
C SER A 44 16.62 -5.54 -2.48
N TRP A 45 16.42 -4.28 -2.87
CA TRP A 45 16.53 -3.13 -1.97
C TRP A 45 15.48 -3.17 -0.87
N LEU A 46 14.23 -3.50 -1.20
CA LEU A 46 13.15 -3.65 -0.21
C LEU A 46 13.46 -4.75 0.79
N LYS A 47 13.87 -5.93 0.31
CA LYS A 47 14.26 -7.07 1.17
C LYS A 47 15.40 -6.70 2.12
N SER A 48 16.45 -6.03 1.61
CA SER A 48 17.62 -5.66 2.40
C SER A 48 17.33 -4.58 3.45
N ASN A 49 16.27 -3.78 3.27
CA ASN A 49 15.90 -2.69 4.15
C ASN A 49 14.68 -2.97 5.05
N ASN A 50 14.01 -4.12 4.85
CA ASN A 50 12.84 -4.49 5.63
C ASN A 50 13.21 -4.76 7.09
N GLY A 51 12.43 -4.20 8.01
CA GLY A 51 12.63 -4.36 9.45
C GLY A 51 13.82 -3.61 10.05
N LYS A 52 14.63 -2.89 9.26
CA LYS A 52 15.74 -2.10 9.78
C LYS A 52 15.23 -0.88 10.53
N VAL A 53 15.62 -0.76 11.79
CA VAL A 53 15.36 0.40 12.64
C VAL A 53 16.13 1.62 12.09
N ARG A 54 15.51 2.79 12.16
CA ARG A 54 16.03 4.08 11.65
C ARG A 54 15.73 5.19 12.64
N ASP A 55 16.55 6.23 12.63
CA ASP A 55 16.33 7.38 13.52
C ASP A 55 15.13 8.23 13.10
N LYS A 56 14.84 8.27 11.80
CA LYS A 56 13.77 9.13 11.23
C LYS A 56 12.98 8.36 10.19
N VAL A 57 11.78 8.91 9.91
CA VAL A 57 10.97 8.49 8.76
C VAL A 57 11.73 8.80 7.48
N GLU A 58 11.92 7.81 6.65
CA GLU A 58 12.52 7.95 5.33
C GLU A 58 11.48 7.71 4.23
N VAL A 59 11.56 8.47 3.15
CA VAL A 59 10.70 8.31 1.98
C VAL A 59 11.56 8.16 0.75
N VAL A 60 11.50 7.00 0.13
CA VAL A 60 12.21 6.68 -1.11
C VAL A 60 11.22 6.68 -2.25
N THR A 61 11.48 7.48 -3.28
CA THR A 61 10.60 7.59 -4.46
C THR A 61 10.94 6.52 -5.48
N ASP A 62 9.90 5.98 -6.10
CA ASP A 62 9.97 5.12 -7.28
C ASP A 62 9.44 5.89 -8.51
N ARG A 63 9.31 5.20 -9.64
CA ARG A 63 8.62 5.72 -10.82
C ARG A 63 7.13 5.95 -10.56
N ASP A 64 6.48 6.74 -11.41
CA ASP A 64 5.02 6.91 -11.44
C ASP A 64 4.40 7.52 -10.18
N ALA A 65 5.16 8.37 -9.48
CA ALA A 65 4.77 9.00 -8.20
C ALA A 65 4.48 7.98 -7.06
N LEU A 66 4.89 6.72 -7.24
CA LEU A 66 4.98 5.74 -6.18
C LEU A 66 6.17 6.06 -5.28
N SER A 67 6.01 5.88 -3.99
CA SER A 67 7.08 6.02 -3.00
C SER A 67 6.91 4.99 -1.89
N VAL A 68 8.00 4.65 -1.21
CA VAL A 68 7.98 3.83 -0.01
C VAL A 68 8.30 4.72 1.18
N ARG A 69 7.40 4.77 2.14
CA ARG A 69 7.64 5.39 3.44
C ARG A 69 8.09 4.32 4.42
N ILE A 70 9.24 4.55 5.05
CA ILE A 70 9.82 3.66 6.05
C ILE A 70 9.70 4.36 7.39
N SER A 71 9.03 3.69 8.33
CA SER A 71 8.92 4.18 9.70
C SER A 71 10.21 3.94 10.48
N PRO A 72 10.46 4.63 11.61
CA PRO A 72 11.59 4.35 12.47
C PRO A 72 11.67 2.89 12.94
N LYS A 73 10.53 2.23 13.10
CA LYS A 73 10.43 0.80 13.47
C LYS A 73 10.67 -0.16 12.29
N GLY A 74 11.07 0.33 11.12
CA GLY A 74 11.34 -0.50 9.94
C GLY A 74 10.11 -0.92 9.13
N LYS A 75 8.88 -0.49 9.50
CA LYS A 75 7.67 -0.77 8.70
C LYS A 75 7.69 0.04 7.41
N MET A 76 7.50 -0.64 6.28
CA MET A 76 7.47 -0.05 4.94
C MET A 76 6.04 0.03 4.42
N VAL A 77 5.64 1.21 3.96
CA VAL A 77 4.32 1.45 3.37
C VAL A 77 4.49 2.08 2.00
N PHE A 78 3.91 1.46 0.99
CA PHE A 78 3.81 2.02 -0.35
C PHE A 78 2.82 3.17 -0.37
N GLN A 79 3.19 4.30 -0.94
CA GLN A 79 2.38 5.50 -1.01
C GLN A 79 2.36 6.04 -2.44
N TYR A 80 1.17 6.41 -2.92
CA TYR A 80 0.97 7.09 -4.19
C TYR A 80 0.64 8.56 -3.95
N ARG A 81 1.38 9.46 -4.62
CA ARG A 81 1.17 10.91 -4.56
C ARG A 81 0.57 11.40 -5.87
N TYR A 82 -0.47 12.19 -5.80
CA TYR A 82 -1.15 12.72 -6.97
C TYR A 82 -1.75 14.09 -6.70
N ARG A 83 -2.23 14.74 -7.74
CA ARG A 83 -2.99 16.00 -7.63
C ARG A 83 -4.40 15.76 -8.14
N PHE A 84 -5.38 16.27 -7.42
CA PHE A 84 -6.78 16.26 -7.81
C PHE A 84 -7.40 17.60 -7.50
N ASN A 85 -8.02 18.25 -8.50
CA ASN A 85 -8.59 19.59 -8.40
C ASN A 85 -7.60 20.62 -7.80
N GLY A 86 -6.35 20.60 -8.29
CA GLY A 86 -5.29 21.50 -7.82
C GLY A 86 -4.67 21.14 -6.47
N LYS A 87 -5.28 20.25 -5.67
CA LYS A 87 -4.80 19.84 -4.34
C LYS A 87 -3.91 18.60 -4.42
N ALA A 88 -2.77 18.64 -3.72
CA ALA A 88 -1.91 17.48 -3.56
C ALA A 88 -2.54 16.49 -2.56
N LYS A 89 -2.66 15.23 -2.98
CA LYS A 89 -3.20 14.13 -2.17
C LYS A 89 -2.22 12.96 -2.12
N ARG A 90 -2.42 12.07 -1.17
CA ARG A 90 -1.61 10.88 -0.97
C ARG A 90 -2.49 9.72 -0.53
N ILE A 91 -2.25 8.55 -1.11
CA ILE A 91 -2.94 7.30 -0.77
C ILE A 91 -1.90 6.28 -0.31
N ASP A 92 -2.17 5.61 0.80
CA ASP A 92 -1.44 4.42 1.21
C ASP A 92 -1.94 3.24 0.36
N VAL A 93 -1.03 2.69 -0.44
CA VAL A 93 -1.32 1.62 -1.42
C VAL A 93 -1.33 0.27 -0.72
N GLY A 94 -0.32 0.01 0.11
CA GLY A 94 -0.18 -1.23 0.85
C GLY A 94 1.11 -1.28 1.68
N THR A 95 1.29 -2.35 2.43
CA THR A 95 2.44 -2.55 3.32
C THR A 95 3.32 -3.68 2.79
N TYR A 96 4.63 -3.46 2.70
CA TYR A 96 5.61 -4.52 2.46
C TYR A 96 5.86 -5.32 3.75
N PRO A 97 6.01 -6.66 3.74
CA PRO A 97 6.05 -7.55 2.57
C PRO A 97 4.70 -8.10 2.10
N LEU A 98 3.57 -7.74 2.75
CA LEU A 98 2.23 -8.24 2.36
C LEU A 98 1.87 -7.89 0.91
N MET A 99 2.35 -6.75 0.43
CA MET A 99 2.21 -6.33 -0.97
C MET A 99 3.58 -6.31 -1.62
N SER A 100 3.70 -6.90 -2.82
CA SER A 100 4.92 -6.83 -3.61
C SER A 100 5.07 -5.47 -4.31
N LEU A 101 6.31 -5.11 -4.70
CA LEU A 101 6.55 -3.90 -5.50
C LEU A 101 5.82 -3.93 -6.85
N LYS A 102 5.71 -5.13 -7.45
CA LYS A 102 4.98 -5.33 -8.70
C LYS A 102 3.50 -5.00 -8.53
N ASP A 103 2.86 -5.51 -7.49
CA ASP A 103 1.44 -5.28 -7.22
C ASP A 103 1.17 -3.82 -6.89
N ALA A 104 2.05 -3.18 -6.11
CA ALA A 104 1.97 -1.76 -5.81
C ALA A 104 2.01 -0.90 -7.09
N ARG A 105 2.89 -1.24 -8.04
CA ARG A 105 2.97 -0.56 -9.35
C ARG A 105 1.71 -0.76 -10.18
N ILE A 106 1.16 -1.98 -10.21
CA ILE A 106 -0.10 -2.28 -10.93
C ILE A 106 -1.25 -1.46 -10.34
N LEU A 107 -1.33 -1.37 -9.01
CA LEU A 107 -2.40 -0.61 -8.35
C LEU A 107 -2.27 0.90 -8.59
N VAL A 108 -1.05 1.44 -8.65
CA VAL A 108 -0.81 2.84 -9.04
C VAL A 108 -1.27 3.11 -10.47
N GLN A 109 -1.07 2.17 -11.41
CA GLN A 109 -1.59 2.34 -12.77
C GLN A 109 -3.14 2.39 -12.78
N LYS A 110 -3.82 1.58 -11.98
CA LYS A 110 -5.28 1.66 -11.82
C LYS A 110 -5.71 3.02 -11.28
N TYR A 111 -5.02 3.54 -10.28
CA TYR A 111 -5.31 4.89 -9.73
C TYR A 111 -5.09 6.00 -10.76
N LYS A 112 -4.10 5.87 -11.65
CA LYS A 112 -3.90 6.83 -12.75
C LYS A 112 -5.07 6.81 -13.73
N ILE A 113 -5.56 5.64 -14.11
CA ILE A 113 -6.73 5.51 -14.99
C ILE A 113 -7.97 6.15 -14.34
N GLU A 114 -8.18 5.95 -13.03
CA GLU A 114 -9.27 6.58 -12.30
C GLU A 114 -9.16 8.11 -12.32
N LEU A 115 -7.93 8.65 -12.15
CA LEU A 115 -7.65 10.09 -12.25
C LEU A 115 -7.93 10.65 -13.63
N ASP A 116 -7.50 9.94 -14.70
CA ASP A 116 -7.74 10.33 -16.09
C ASP A 116 -9.24 10.36 -16.42
N GLN A 117 -10.03 9.53 -15.73
CA GLN A 117 -11.50 9.57 -15.78
C GLN A 117 -12.13 10.70 -14.94
N GLY A 118 -11.32 11.56 -14.32
CA GLY A 118 -11.81 12.63 -13.45
C GLY A 118 -12.32 12.16 -12.08
N LYS A 119 -12.00 10.92 -11.67
CA LYS A 119 -12.40 10.35 -10.38
C LYS A 119 -11.26 10.44 -9.39
N ASP A 120 -11.59 10.76 -8.12
CA ASP A 120 -10.59 10.79 -7.04
C ASP A 120 -10.34 9.36 -6.51
N PRO A 121 -9.15 8.77 -6.71
CA PRO A 121 -8.85 7.42 -6.26
C PRO A 121 -8.98 7.24 -4.74
N LEU A 122 -8.69 8.27 -3.95
CA LEU A 122 -8.86 8.21 -2.49
C LEU A 122 -10.33 8.05 -2.10
N GLN A 123 -11.22 8.82 -2.72
CA GLN A 123 -12.66 8.72 -2.47
C GLN A 123 -13.22 7.37 -2.92
N LEU A 124 -12.77 6.88 -4.07
CA LEU A 124 -13.18 5.56 -4.56
C LEU A 124 -12.70 4.44 -3.63
N LYS A 125 -11.46 4.54 -3.11
CA LYS A 125 -10.94 3.57 -2.14
C LYS A 125 -11.77 3.57 -0.87
N LEU A 126 -12.02 4.74 -0.27
CA LEU A 126 -12.83 4.87 0.94
C LEU A 126 -14.26 4.36 0.74
N LYS A 127 -14.85 4.67 -0.42
CA LYS A 127 -16.19 4.14 -0.76
C LYS A 127 -16.21 2.62 -0.85
N ARG A 128 -15.22 2.00 -1.51
CA ARG A 128 -15.11 0.53 -1.57
C ARG A 128 -14.96 -0.11 -0.19
N GLU A 129 -14.15 0.50 0.69
CA GLU A 129 -13.97 0.04 2.07
C GLU A 129 -15.27 0.17 2.89
N ASP A 130 -16.01 1.26 2.72
CA ASP A 130 -17.30 1.49 3.36
C ASP A 130 -18.39 0.53 2.82
N ASP A 131 -18.45 0.35 1.50
CA ASP A 131 -19.38 -0.59 0.86
C ASP A 131 -19.08 -2.04 1.32
N TYR A 132 -17.79 -2.41 1.43
CA TYR A 132 -17.38 -3.71 1.96
C TYR A 132 -17.77 -3.89 3.45
N ALA A 133 -17.53 -2.87 4.27
CA ALA A 133 -17.87 -2.90 5.69
C ALA A 133 -19.39 -2.99 5.95
N LYS A 134 -20.22 -2.59 4.97
CA LYS A 134 -21.69 -2.68 5.03
C LYS A 134 -22.25 -4.00 4.50
N GLN A 135 -21.40 -4.86 3.91
CA GLN A 135 -21.87 -6.16 3.45
C GLN A 135 -22.33 -7.02 4.63
N PRO A 136 -23.48 -7.69 4.51
CA PRO A 136 -24.01 -8.48 5.61
C PRO A 136 -23.17 -9.74 5.85
N THR A 137 -23.06 -10.10 7.12
CA THR A 137 -22.42 -11.34 7.55
C THR A 137 -23.30 -12.55 7.24
N VAL A 138 -22.71 -13.74 7.23
CA VAL A 138 -23.45 -15.01 7.08
C VAL A 138 -24.60 -15.08 8.08
N LYS A 139 -24.36 -14.71 9.32
CA LYS A 139 -25.42 -14.76 10.36
C LYS A 139 -26.57 -13.82 10.01
N GLU A 140 -26.28 -12.57 9.64
CA GLU A 140 -27.33 -11.59 9.30
C GLU A 140 -28.16 -12.03 8.09
N ILE A 141 -27.54 -12.60 7.07
CA ILE A 141 -28.27 -13.13 5.89
C ILE A 141 -29.16 -14.32 6.30
N CYS A 142 -28.63 -15.24 7.10
CA CYS A 142 -29.39 -16.38 7.59
C CYS A 142 -30.56 -15.93 8.48
N ASP A 143 -30.34 -15.00 9.40
CA ASP A 143 -31.38 -14.45 10.27
C ASP A 143 -32.50 -13.78 9.45
N ILE A 144 -32.15 -13.02 8.42
CA ILE A 144 -33.13 -12.44 7.48
C ILE A 144 -33.92 -13.57 6.81
N TRP A 145 -33.25 -14.59 6.29
CA TRP A 145 -33.89 -15.71 5.61
C TRP A 145 -34.84 -16.48 6.53
N PHE A 146 -34.40 -16.82 7.73
CA PHE A 146 -35.23 -17.54 8.71
C PHE A 146 -36.45 -16.73 9.14
N ASN A 147 -36.32 -15.42 9.28
CA ASN A 147 -37.39 -14.53 9.71
C ASN A 147 -38.38 -14.17 8.57
N THR A 148 -38.00 -14.37 7.31
CA THR A 148 -38.85 -14.02 6.15
C THR A 148 -39.38 -15.25 5.44
N ILE A 149 -38.50 -16.04 4.86
CA ILE A 149 -38.87 -17.21 4.03
C ILE A 149 -38.99 -18.47 4.89
N GLY A 150 -38.02 -18.68 5.78
CA GLY A 150 -37.90 -19.86 6.61
C GLY A 150 -39.05 -20.04 7.61
N ILE A 151 -39.69 -18.95 8.02
CA ILE A 151 -40.81 -18.97 9.01
C ILE A 151 -41.97 -19.87 8.58
N ASN A 152 -42.14 -20.06 7.28
CA ASN A 152 -43.18 -20.92 6.72
C ASN A 152 -42.79 -22.42 6.70
N LYS A 153 -41.57 -22.77 7.07
CA LYS A 153 -41.09 -24.14 7.16
C LYS A 153 -41.49 -24.78 8.48
N VAL A 154 -41.99 -26.00 8.44
CA VAL A 154 -42.36 -26.77 9.65
C VAL A 154 -41.17 -26.96 10.60
N ALA A 155 -39.98 -27.25 10.04
CA ALA A 155 -38.75 -27.48 10.81
C ALA A 155 -37.90 -26.22 11.02
N CYS A 156 -38.42 -25.00 10.81
CA CYS A 156 -37.66 -23.76 10.85
C CYS A 156 -36.86 -23.57 12.15
N LYS A 157 -37.44 -23.91 13.30
CA LYS A 157 -36.79 -23.77 14.58
C LYS A 157 -35.63 -24.74 14.76
N ASP A 158 -35.77 -25.95 14.28
CA ASP A 158 -34.72 -26.98 14.37
C ASP A 158 -33.59 -26.66 13.41
N ASP A 159 -33.92 -26.20 12.20
CA ASP A 159 -32.94 -25.72 11.23
C ASP A 159 -32.16 -24.53 11.79
N TYR A 160 -32.83 -23.53 12.38
CA TYR A 160 -32.17 -22.38 12.99
C TYR A 160 -31.20 -22.80 14.12
N ARG A 161 -31.66 -23.70 14.99
CA ARG A 161 -30.81 -24.24 16.06
C ARG A 161 -29.59 -24.99 15.53
N ALA A 162 -29.76 -25.74 14.45
CA ALA A 162 -28.63 -26.39 13.78
C ALA A 162 -27.60 -25.37 13.25
N PHE A 163 -28.08 -24.25 12.68
CA PHE A 163 -27.20 -23.16 12.26
C PHE A 163 -26.48 -22.51 13.45
N GLU A 164 -27.14 -22.27 14.57
CA GLU A 164 -26.51 -21.71 15.76
C GLU A 164 -25.39 -22.60 16.32
N ILE A 165 -25.58 -23.92 16.28
CA ILE A 165 -24.61 -24.85 16.82
C ILE A 165 -23.46 -25.13 15.87
N HIS A 166 -23.73 -25.27 14.57
CA HIS A 166 -22.76 -25.82 13.62
C HIS A 166 -22.18 -24.81 12.64
N VAL A 167 -22.95 -23.79 12.27
CA VAL A 167 -22.55 -22.83 11.20
C VAL A 167 -22.01 -21.53 11.80
N TYR A 168 -22.78 -20.89 12.69
CA TYR A 168 -22.43 -19.57 13.22
C TYR A 168 -21.10 -19.50 13.99
N PRO A 169 -20.69 -20.50 14.76
CA PRO A 169 -19.40 -20.46 15.44
C PRO A 169 -18.20 -20.44 14.49
N ARG A 170 -18.37 -21.01 13.28
CA ARG A 170 -17.29 -21.12 12.27
C ARG A 170 -17.25 -19.96 11.31
N VAL A 171 -18.40 -19.57 10.75
CA VAL A 171 -18.47 -18.59 9.64
C VAL A 171 -19.47 -17.44 9.90
N GLY A 172 -20.24 -17.45 10.97
CA GLY A 172 -21.33 -16.52 11.21
C GLY A 172 -20.93 -15.03 11.20
N LYS A 173 -19.69 -14.71 11.58
CA LYS A 173 -19.14 -13.34 11.60
C LYS A 173 -18.44 -12.94 10.31
N ARG A 174 -18.30 -13.85 9.36
CA ARG A 174 -17.65 -13.58 8.08
C ARG A 174 -18.68 -13.06 7.07
N ILE A 175 -18.23 -12.26 6.15
CA ILE A 175 -19.01 -11.82 4.99
C ILE A 175 -19.19 -13.01 4.05
N CYS A 176 -20.38 -13.19 3.47
CA CYS A 176 -20.68 -14.34 2.61
C CYS A 176 -19.74 -14.43 1.39
N ASP A 177 -19.43 -13.29 0.78
CA ASP A 177 -18.58 -13.22 -0.42
C ASP A 177 -17.11 -13.62 -0.16
N ASP A 178 -16.68 -13.60 1.12
CA ASP A 178 -15.32 -14.00 1.52
C ASP A 178 -15.17 -15.51 1.71
N ILE A 179 -16.27 -16.28 1.60
CA ILE A 179 -16.26 -17.72 1.83
C ILE A 179 -16.32 -18.42 0.48
N SER A 180 -15.26 -19.14 0.15
CA SER A 180 -15.19 -19.90 -1.10
C SER A 180 -16.17 -21.07 -1.11
N LEU A 181 -16.56 -21.51 -2.31
CA LEU A 181 -17.42 -22.70 -2.47
C LEU A 181 -16.79 -23.94 -1.84
N GLN A 182 -15.47 -24.05 -1.88
CA GLN A 182 -14.74 -25.15 -1.25
C GLN A 182 -14.88 -25.13 0.27
N GLU A 183 -14.71 -23.96 0.91
CA GLU A 183 -14.91 -23.81 2.37
C GLU A 183 -16.33 -24.16 2.78
N TRP A 184 -17.34 -23.76 2.00
CA TRP A 184 -18.73 -24.16 2.23
C TRP A 184 -18.92 -25.67 2.16
N SER A 185 -18.33 -26.32 1.15
CA SER A 185 -18.40 -27.77 0.99
C SER A 185 -17.75 -28.51 2.16
N GLU A 186 -16.58 -28.07 2.59
CA GLU A 186 -15.86 -28.64 3.74
C GLU A 186 -16.65 -28.49 5.05
N LEU A 187 -17.27 -27.33 5.26
CA LEU A 187 -18.13 -27.07 6.42
C LEU A 187 -19.34 -27.99 6.43
N LEU A 188 -20.03 -28.17 5.30
CA LEU A 188 -21.20 -29.04 5.19
C LEU A 188 -20.83 -30.50 5.41
N VAL A 189 -19.73 -30.98 4.84
CA VAL A 189 -19.22 -32.36 5.07
C VAL A 189 -18.92 -32.57 6.55
N ALA A 190 -18.26 -31.62 7.21
CA ALA A 190 -17.95 -31.71 8.64
C ALA A 190 -19.20 -31.76 9.53
N ILE A 191 -20.27 -31.06 9.16
CA ILE A 191 -21.56 -31.10 9.88
C ILE A 191 -22.20 -32.49 9.75
N VAL A 192 -22.25 -33.01 8.51
CA VAL A 192 -22.87 -34.32 8.22
C VAL A 192 -22.10 -35.47 8.90
N THR A 193 -20.76 -35.41 8.93
CA THR A 193 -19.95 -36.44 9.59
C THR A 193 -20.10 -36.42 11.11
N ASN A 194 -20.15 -35.23 11.73
CA ASN A 194 -20.31 -35.10 13.18
C ASN A 194 -21.76 -35.41 13.67
N ALA A 195 -22.75 -35.29 12.79
CA ALA A 195 -24.14 -35.65 13.12
C ALA A 195 -24.39 -37.17 13.12
N ARG A 196 -23.45 -37.98 12.63
CA ARG A 196 -23.53 -39.44 12.58
C ARG A 196 -22.82 -40.16 13.75
N THR A 197 -22.12 -39.42 14.60
CA THR A 197 -21.48 -39.89 15.83
C THR A 197 -22.30 -39.48 17.05
#